data_78427f0ce2163f3601309cdd3e9c8807
#
_entry.id   78427f0ce2163f3601309cdd3e9c8807
#
_cell.length_a   1.000
_cell.length_b   1.000
_cell.length_c   1.000
_cell.angle_alpha   90.00
_cell.angle_beta   90.00
_cell.angle_gamma   90.00
#
_symmetry.space_group_name_H-M   'P 1'
#
loop_
_entity.id
_entity.type
_entity.pdbx_description
1 polymer ?
#
loop_
_entity_poly.entity_id
_entity_poly.type
_entity_poly.pdbx_seq_one_letter_code
_entity_poly.pdbx_strand_id
1 'polypeptide(L)'
;MELTSLRARMDPAWYNYNGVSTFSSMAYEKLANLQEQLGLFGNYINSYTYNPQTPVYNSMMSLKYIVDNNEYNPPLNDKLYEYVGSSGKFHAYRNKYWLPIAYCVNSDITSWSYDSDNPFEVQNDYFFRSTGIEDVFKKLDIKDSYFYNIDPISIGLDTGYMNYYKTSADTTGTISFTMSTEKDQNVYLFVESSGIEDVLISVGYEQYSQNTSREYVYDLGICKAGTPITVEMTVKDDINSASLNFFAYALDDEKFEEGYEKLNSGALNIDSFTDTEITGTLNASEDGIIYTSIPYDDGWKITLDGKEVAKDDIVAIGDALLGVKVSAGSHSVKFKYTPRGMMLGLGISAVTALILIAVAVLLKKRKDNRPQPVLAASENVAADTASSDTAEADSTCSSDIVATDESKADKSNKTE
;
A
#
# COMPACT_ATOMS: atom_id res chain seq x y z
N MET A 1 7.86 0.02 -8.18
CA MET A 1 8.76 1.08 -7.65
C MET A 1 8.09 1.71 -6.46
N GLU A 2 8.85 2.08 -5.42
CA GLU A 2 8.33 2.86 -4.30
C GLU A 2 9.28 3.97 -3.87
N LEU A 3 8.74 4.95 -3.15
CA LEU A 3 9.50 6.05 -2.56
C LEU A 3 9.62 5.81 -1.05
N THR A 4 10.80 6.07 -0.47
CA THR A 4 11.01 5.98 0.98
C THR A 4 10.25 7.05 1.76
N SER A 5 9.92 8.17 1.10
CA SER A 5 9.13 9.26 1.63
C SER A 5 8.11 9.72 0.59
N LEU A 6 6.86 9.32 0.78
CA LEU A 6 5.74 9.68 -0.09
C LEU A 6 5.26 11.09 0.20
N ARG A 7 4.90 11.81 -0.84
CA ARG A 7 4.17 13.07 -0.72
C ARG A 7 2.70 12.83 -0.36
N ALA A 8 2.12 11.80 -0.96
CA ALA A 8 0.78 11.32 -0.67
C ALA A 8 0.68 9.81 -0.92
N ARG A 9 -0.21 9.11 -0.21
CA ARG A 9 -0.45 7.67 -0.42
C ARG A 9 -0.90 7.31 -1.83
N MET A 10 -1.34 8.30 -2.61
CA MET A 10 -1.75 8.15 -4.01
C MET A 10 -0.63 8.49 -5.01
N ASP A 11 0.60 8.67 -4.57
CA ASP A 11 1.73 9.01 -5.45
C ASP A 11 1.89 8.01 -6.62
N PRO A 12 1.74 6.67 -6.44
CA PRO A 12 1.77 5.74 -7.55
C PRO A 12 0.76 6.08 -8.66
N ALA A 13 -0.47 6.41 -8.29
CA ALA A 13 -1.52 6.77 -9.24
C ALA A 13 -1.30 8.18 -9.85
N TRP A 14 -0.81 9.14 -9.06
CA TRP A 14 -0.58 10.51 -9.52
C TRP A 14 0.59 10.63 -10.48
N TYR A 15 1.65 9.85 -10.25
CA TYR A 15 2.86 9.87 -11.06
C TYR A 15 2.93 8.72 -12.08
N ASN A 16 1.86 7.94 -12.18
CA ASN A 16 1.70 6.84 -13.15
C ASN A 16 2.85 5.83 -13.09
N TYR A 17 3.10 5.29 -11.89
CA TYR A 17 4.01 4.17 -11.71
C TYR A 17 3.36 3.04 -10.91
N ASN A 18 3.81 1.81 -11.13
CA ASN A 18 3.37 0.65 -10.37
C ASN A 18 4.07 0.65 -9.01
N GLY A 19 3.32 0.97 -7.96
CA GLY A 19 3.75 0.99 -6.57
C GLY A 19 2.81 0.17 -5.69
N VAL A 20 3.17 0.04 -4.42
CA VAL A 20 2.37 -0.68 -3.41
C VAL A 20 1.42 0.28 -2.69
N SER A 21 1.94 1.45 -2.30
CA SER A 21 1.19 2.43 -1.49
C SER A 21 -0.12 2.85 -2.12
N THR A 22 -1.18 2.88 -1.32
CA THR A 22 -2.51 3.29 -1.78
C THR A 22 -3.38 3.90 -0.68
N PHE A 23 -4.31 4.72 -1.11
CA PHE A 23 -5.52 5.08 -0.37
C PHE A 23 -6.68 5.13 -1.35
N SER A 24 -7.70 4.30 -1.16
CA SER A 24 -8.88 4.32 -2.02
C SER A 24 -10.09 3.75 -1.30
N SER A 25 -11.22 4.44 -1.37
CA SER A 25 -12.50 3.89 -0.89
C SER A 25 -12.93 2.60 -1.60
N MET A 26 -12.23 2.23 -2.67
CA MET A 26 -12.44 1.00 -3.46
C MET A 26 -11.32 -0.02 -3.25
N ALA A 27 -10.37 0.23 -2.34
CA ALA A 27 -9.31 -0.73 -2.04
C ALA A 27 -9.88 -1.98 -1.35
N TYR A 28 -9.21 -3.11 -1.57
CA TYR A 28 -9.61 -4.37 -0.95
C TYR A 28 -9.16 -4.38 0.51
N GLU A 29 -10.10 -4.55 1.44
CA GLU A 29 -9.85 -4.66 2.87
C GLU A 29 -8.87 -5.80 3.19
N LYS A 30 -9.03 -6.97 2.59
CA LYS A 30 -8.12 -8.11 2.80
C LYS A 30 -6.68 -7.80 2.40
N LEU A 31 -6.48 -7.02 1.32
CA LEU A 31 -5.15 -6.59 0.94
C LEU A 31 -4.58 -5.56 1.92
N ALA A 32 -5.41 -4.63 2.42
CA ALA A 32 -4.97 -3.68 3.44
C ALA A 32 -4.56 -4.40 4.73
N ASN A 33 -5.34 -5.38 5.18
CA ASN A 33 -5.01 -6.22 6.33
C ASN A 33 -3.68 -6.96 6.11
N LEU A 34 -3.51 -7.62 4.95
CA LEU A 34 -2.26 -8.31 4.64
C LEU A 34 -1.06 -7.37 4.67
N GLN A 35 -1.17 -6.18 4.10
CA GLN A 35 -0.07 -5.22 4.07
C GLN A 35 0.36 -4.77 5.47
N GLU A 36 -0.59 -4.55 6.37
CA GLU A 36 -0.29 -4.19 7.77
C GLU A 36 0.29 -5.36 8.54
N GLN A 37 -0.22 -6.57 8.37
CA GLN A 37 0.36 -7.77 8.96
C GLN A 37 1.78 -8.09 8.45
N LEU A 38 2.11 -7.61 7.25
CA LEU A 38 3.48 -7.64 6.72
C LEU A 38 4.37 -6.50 7.24
N GLY A 39 3.81 -5.59 8.04
CA GLY A 39 4.54 -4.52 8.71
C GLY A 39 4.57 -3.18 7.97
N LEU A 40 3.59 -2.89 7.12
CA LEU A 40 3.37 -1.54 6.59
C LEU A 40 2.46 -0.73 7.50
N PHE A 41 2.66 0.58 7.50
CA PHE A 41 1.70 1.49 8.14
C PHE A 41 0.41 1.59 7.33
N GLY A 42 -0.74 1.37 7.96
CA GLY A 42 -2.04 1.41 7.30
C GLY A 42 -3.23 1.71 8.22
N ASN A 43 -4.40 1.21 7.86
CA ASN A 43 -5.64 1.36 8.64
C ASN A 43 -6.53 0.10 8.58
N TYR A 44 -5.99 -1.05 8.20
CA TYR A 44 -6.68 -2.35 8.06
C TYR A 44 -7.91 -2.38 7.13
N ILE A 45 -8.20 -1.28 6.44
CA ILE A 45 -9.43 -1.15 5.64
C ILE A 45 -9.11 -0.86 4.16
N ASN A 46 -8.46 0.27 3.89
CA ASN A 46 -8.35 0.78 2.51
C ASN A 46 -7.14 1.67 2.25
N SER A 47 -6.17 1.67 3.17
CA SER A 47 -5.01 2.54 3.11
C SER A 47 -3.81 1.89 3.74
N TYR A 48 -2.71 1.87 3.03
CA TYR A 48 -1.39 1.48 3.53
C TYR A 48 -0.30 2.25 2.79
N THR A 49 0.84 2.40 3.46
CA THR A 49 1.95 3.23 2.99
C THR A 49 3.23 2.44 3.07
N TYR A 50 3.97 2.41 1.99
CA TYR A 50 5.31 1.85 1.97
C TYR A 50 6.27 2.70 2.82
N ASN A 51 7.02 2.04 3.65
CA ASN A 51 8.23 2.50 4.31
C ASN A 51 9.34 1.53 3.90
N PRO A 52 10.63 1.87 4.01
CA PRO A 52 11.68 0.90 3.75
C PRO A 52 11.42 -0.42 4.48
N GLN A 53 11.33 -1.49 3.71
CA GLN A 53 10.87 -2.79 4.15
C GLN A 53 11.98 -3.84 4.04
N THR A 54 11.71 -5.01 4.58
CA THR A 54 12.59 -6.17 4.48
C THR A 54 12.80 -6.61 3.03
N PRO A 55 13.91 -7.30 2.71
CA PRO A 55 14.12 -7.82 1.37
C PRO A 55 13.11 -8.92 0.99
N VAL A 56 12.58 -9.68 1.97
CA VAL A 56 11.52 -10.67 1.75
C VAL A 56 10.26 -9.96 1.25
N TYR A 57 9.81 -8.92 1.94
CA TYR A 57 8.66 -8.11 1.51
C TYR A 57 8.87 -7.52 0.12
N ASN A 58 10.04 -6.90 -0.12
CA ASN A 58 10.33 -6.24 -1.39
C ASN A 58 10.37 -7.22 -2.57
N SER A 59 10.87 -8.44 -2.36
CA SER A 59 10.83 -9.52 -3.37
C SER A 59 9.40 -10.01 -3.59
N MET A 60 8.67 -10.26 -2.51
CA MET A 60 7.27 -10.71 -2.52
C MET A 60 6.36 -9.74 -3.28
N MET A 61 6.53 -8.43 -3.09
CA MET A 61 5.73 -7.38 -3.74
C MET A 61 6.33 -6.88 -5.06
N SER A 62 7.31 -7.60 -5.61
CA SER A 62 7.91 -7.29 -6.93
C SER A 62 8.52 -5.89 -7.03
N LEU A 63 9.06 -5.36 -5.93
CA LEU A 63 9.63 -4.03 -5.87
C LEU A 63 11.05 -4.01 -6.46
N LYS A 64 11.15 -3.56 -7.71
CA LYS A 64 12.41 -3.48 -8.46
C LYS A 64 13.24 -2.24 -8.13
N TYR A 65 12.59 -1.10 -7.92
CA TYR A 65 13.25 0.16 -7.65
C TYR A 65 12.72 0.80 -6.39
N ILE A 66 13.64 1.31 -5.57
CA ILE A 66 13.37 2.17 -4.43
C ILE A 66 13.97 3.53 -4.73
N VAL A 67 13.18 4.59 -4.52
CA VAL A 67 13.63 5.97 -4.69
C VAL A 67 13.67 6.64 -3.33
N ASP A 68 14.87 7.00 -2.91
CA ASP A 68 15.12 7.69 -1.66
C ASP A 68 15.34 9.19 -1.90
N ASN A 69 14.87 10.04 -1.00
CA ASN A 69 15.06 11.49 -1.05
C ASN A 69 16.08 12.00 -0.04
N ASN A 70 16.97 11.12 0.45
CA ASN A 70 17.98 11.39 1.50
C ASN A 70 17.39 11.77 2.87
N GLU A 71 16.11 11.49 3.11
CA GLU A 71 15.47 11.69 4.41
C GLU A 71 15.47 10.40 5.24
N TYR A 72 15.77 9.27 4.61
CA TYR A 72 15.84 7.99 5.29
C TYR A 72 17.18 7.82 6.03
N ASN A 73 17.08 7.44 7.30
CA ASN A 73 18.22 7.13 8.15
C ASN A 73 17.88 5.90 9.01
N PRO A 74 18.58 4.79 8.89
CA PRO A 74 19.88 4.58 8.21
C PRO A 74 19.76 4.50 6.67
N PRO A 75 20.89 4.64 5.96
CA PRO A 75 20.93 4.52 4.50
C PRO A 75 20.62 3.09 4.06
N LEU A 76 20.07 2.94 2.85
CA LEU A 76 19.78 1.63 2.26
C LEU A 76 21.03 0.75 2.18
N ASN A 77 20.88 -0.53 2.57
CA ASN A 77 21.94 -1.52 2.57
C ASN A 77 22.46 -1.79 1.15
N ASP A 78 23.75 -1.55 0.90
CA ASP A 78 24.41 -1.72 -0.40
C ASP A 78 24.54 -3.20 -0.81
N LYS A 79 24.44 -4.16 0.11
CA LYS A 79 24.35 -5.58 -0.24
C LYS A 79 23.03 -5.90 -0.94
N LEU A 80 21.92 -5.25 -0.53
CA LEU A 80 20.57 -5.48 -1.06
C LEU A 80 20.24 -4.58 -2.25
N TYR A 81 20.83 -3.39 -2.30
CA TYR A 81 20.48 -2.37 -3.27
C TYR A 81 21.68 -1.88 -4.07
N GLU A 82 21.45 -1.58 -5.34
CA GLU A 82 22.45 -1.00 -6.24
C GLU A 82 22.03 0.43 -6.62
N TYR A 83 22.88 1.39 -6.41
CA TYR A 83 22.65 2.76 -6.83
C TYR A 83 22.56 2.86 -8.36
N VAL A 84 21.50 3.48 -8.88
CA VAL A 84 21.24 3.61 -10.33
C VAL A 84 21.49 5.03 -10.81
N GLY A 85 21.16 6.03 -9.99
CA GLY A 85 21.31 7.43 -10.38
C GLY A 85 20.50 8.35 -9.48
N SER A 86 20.62 9.68 -9.72
CA SER A 86 19.92 10.70 -8.94
C SER A 86 19.35 11.81 -9.81
N SER A 87 18.32 12.48 -9.29
CA SER A 87 17.75 13.70 -9.85
C SER A 87 17.36 14.63 -8.69
N GLY A 88 18.04 15.76 -8.59
CA GLY A 88 17.89 16.65 -7.45
C GLY A 88 18.25 15.97 -6.13
N LYS A 89 17.30 15.94 -5.17
CA LYS A 89 17.46 15.25 -3.89
C LYS A 89 17.05 13.77 -3.92
N PHE A 90 16.56 13.26 -5.04
CA PHE A 90 16.11 11.88 -5.16
C PHE A 90 17.21 10.98 -5.69
N HIS A 91 17.38 9.82 -5.05
CA HIS A 91 18.34 8.79 -5.39
C HIS A 91 17.60 7.50 -5.69
N ALA A 92 17.85 6.91 -6.86
CA ALA A 92 17.22 5.67 -7.28
C ALA A 92 18.15 4.48 -7.04
N TYR A 93 17.61 3.46 -6.46
CA TYR A 93 18.29 2.19 -6.17
C TYR A 93 17.51 1.05 -6.79
N ARG A 94 18.24 0.09 -7.36
CA ARG A 94 17.69 -1.18 -7.84
C ARG A 94 17.81 -2.22 -6.76
N ASN A 95 16.69 -2.85 -6.40
CA ASN A 95 16.70 -4.05 -5.56
C ASN A 95 17.39 -5.18 -6.31
N LYS A 96 18.47 -5.73 -5.77
CA LYS A 96 19.21 -6.84 -6.39
C LYS A 96 18.44 -8.15 -6.38
N TYR A 97 17.52 -8.29 -5.43
CA TYR A 97 16.71 -9.48 -5.17
C TYR A 97 15.22 -9.27 -5.55
N TRP A 98 14.98 -8.49 -6.59
CA TRP A 98 13.61 -8.31 -7.07
C TRP A 98 13.12 -9.53 -7.84
N LEU A 99 11.86 -9.92 -7.62
CA LEU A 99 11.15 -10.91 -8.43
C LEU A 99 10.14 -10.22 -9.35
N PRO A 100 9.85 -10.77 -10.55
CA PRO A 100 8.80 -10.26 -11.41
C PRO A 100 7.43 -10.43 -10.73
N ILE A 101 6.39 -9.87 -11.35
CA ILE A 101 5.01 -9.88 -10.82
C ILE A 101 4.43 -11.27 -10.58
N ALA A 102 5.02 -12.31 -11.18
CA ALA A 102 4.65 -13.71 -11.00
C ALA A 102 5.88 -14.61 -10.97
N TYR A 103 5.84 -15.66 -10.17
CA TYR A 103 6.87 -16.69 -10.04
C TYR A 103 6.32 -17.95 -9.39
N CYS A 104 7.00 -19.09 -9.56
CA CYS A 104 6.57 -20.36 -8.97
C CYS A 104 6.99 -20.46 -7.50
N VAL A 105 6.09 -20.98 -6.67
CA VAL A 105 6.30 -21.29 -5.25
C VAL A 105 5.76 -22.68 -4.93
N ASN A 106 6.16 -23.24 -3.79
CA ASN A 106 5.62 -24.53 -3.32
C ASN A 106 4.10 -24.45 -3.11
N SER A 107 3.41 -25.57 -3.24
CA SER A 107 1.96 -25.67 -3.02
C SER A 107 1.52 -25.31 -1.61
N ASP A 108 2.40 -25.45 -0.62
CA ASP A 108 2.15 -25.16 0.79
C ASP A 108 1.80 -23.69 1.06
N ILE A 109 2.12 -22.79 0.12
CA ILE A 109 1.74 -21.37 0.18
C ILE A 109 0.22 -21.17 0.30
N THR A 110 -0.58 -22.10 -0.16
CA THR A 110 -2.05 -22.06 -0.03
C THR A 110 -2.53 -22.14 1.41
N SER A 111 -1.67 -22.59 2.33
CA SER A 111 -1.94 -22.66 3.76
C SER A 111 -1.31 -21.51 4.55
N TRP A 112 -0.69 -20.55 3.86
CA TRP A 112 -0.14 -19.34 4.49
C TRP A 112 -1.26 -18.50 5.10
N SER A 113 -1.05 -18.11 6.37
CA SER A 113 -1.95 -17.22 7.07
C SER A 113 -1.14 -16.07 7.70
N TYR A 114 -1.81 -14.95 7.96
CA TYR A 114 -1.21 -13.76 8.58
C TYR A 114 -1.86 -13.45 9.94
N ASP A 115 -2.33 -14.46 10.66
CA ASP A 115 -2.95 -14.31 11.98
C ASP A 115 -1.89 -14.14 13.09
N SER A 116 -0.97 -13.21 12.91
CA SER A 116 0.07 -12.87 13.89
C SER A 116 0.31 -11.36 13.89
N ASP A 117 0.39 -10.76 15.09
CA ASP A 117 0.77 -9.36 15.27
C ASP A 117 2.29 -9.12 15.04
N ASN A 118 3.03 -10.19 14.75
CA ASN A 118 4.46 -10.14 14.48
C ASN A 118 4.75 -10.23 12.98
N PRO A 119 5.10 -9.12 12.31
CA PRO A 119 5.31 -9.10 10.86
C PRO A 119 6.48 -10.00 10.39
N PHE A 120 7.44 -10.27 11.27
CA PHE A 120 8.56 -11.16 10.91
C PHE A 120 8.15 -12.63 10.92
N GLU A 121 7.24 -13.04 11.80
CA GLU A 121 6.67 -14.40 11.76
C GLU A 121 5.78 -14.60 10.54
N VAL A 122 4.97 -13.59 10.18
CA VAL A 122 4.16 -13.62 8.96
C VAL A 122 5.06 -13.77 7.72
N GLN A 123 6.17 -13.03 7.65
CA GLN A 123 7.12 -13.11 6.53
C GLN A 123 7.95 -14.41 6.57
N ASN A 124 8.33 -14.92 7.74
CA ASN A 124 8.99 -16.22 7.90
C ASN A 124 8.10 -17.36 7.39
N ASP A 125 6.80 -17.38 7.76
CA ASP A 125 5.86 -18.40 7.31
C ASP A 125 5.63 -18.33 5.79
N TYR A 126 5.49 -17.11 5.24
CA TYR A 126 5.46 -16.91 3.78
C TYR A 126 6.70 -17.50 3.09
N PHE A 127 7.88 -17.16 3.59
CA PHE A 127 9.14 -17.59 2.98
C PHE A 127 9.33 -19.11 3.08
N PHE A 128 9.03 -19.68 4.24
CA PHE A 128 9.05 -21.14 4.43
C PHE A 128 8.10 -21.86 3.49
N ARG A 129 6.83 -21.43 3.45
CA ARG A 129 5.82 -22.09 2.58
C ARG A 129 6.13 -21.92 1.10
N SER A 130 6.79 -20.83 0.71
CA SER A 130 7.16 -20.59 -0.67
C SER A 130 8.39 -21.38 -1.12
N THR A 131 9.37 -21.61 -0.21
CA THR A 131 10.70 -22.12 -0.55
C THR A 131 11.13 -23.37 0.21
N GLY A 132 10.47 -23.70 1.33
CA GLY A 132 10.86 -24.76 2.26
C GLY A 132 12.01 -24.34 3.20
N ILE A 133 12.41 -23.05 3.24
CA ILE A 133 13.49 -22.55 4.09
C ILE A 133 12.90 -21.86 5.31
N GLU A 134 13.25 -22.35 6.50
CA GLU A 134 12.79 -21.84 7.79
C GLU A 134 13.68 -20.68 8.30
N ASP A 135 13.09 -19.79 9.10
CA ASP A 135 13.78 -18.79 9.91
C ASP A 135 14.73 -17.88 9.09
N VAL A 136 14.22 -17.30 8.00
CA VAL A 136 14.95 -16.28 7.24
C VAL A 136 15.18 -15.02 8.08
N PHE A 137 14.27 -14.74 9.03
CA PHE A 137 14.47 -13.77 10.10
C PHE A 137 14.62 -14.50 11.42
N LYS A 138 15.75 -14.23 12.12
CA LYS A 138 16.04 -14.76 13.44
C LYS A 138 15.81 -13.70 14.49
N LYS A 139 14.97 -14.01 15.49
CA LYS A 139 14.72 -13.12 16.63
C LYS A 139 16.02 -12.81 17.39
N LEU A 140 16.17 -11.56 17.81
CA LEU A 140 17.27 -11.15 18.69
C LEU A 140 16.85 -11.31 20.15
N ASP A 141 17.75 -11.92 20.95
CA ASP A 141 17.57 -12.04 22.38
C ASP A 141 17.78 -10.69 23.07
N ILE A 142 16.85 -10.31 23.94
CA ILE A 142 17.01 -9.15 24.82
C ILE A 142 18.00 -9.53 25.91
N LYS A 143 19.18 -8.88 25.87
CA LYS A 143 20.30 -9.13 26.80
C LYS A 143 20.18 -8.35 28.10
N ASP A 144 19.56 -7.17 28.03
CA ASP A 144 19.32 -6.30 29.18
C ASP A 144 18.02 -5.53 29.00
N SER A 145 17.35 -5.25 30.13
CA SER A 145 16.11 -4.49 30.18
C SER A 145 16.12 -3.50 31.35
N TYR A 146 15.66 -2.29 31.11
CA TYR A 146 15.58 -1.25 32.11
C TYR A 146 14.19 -0.64 32.11
N PHE A 147 13.62 -0.50 33.33
CA PHE A 147 12.30 0.07 33.57
C PHE A 147 12.42 1.20 34.58
N TYR A 148 11.98 2.40 34.18
CA TYR A 148 11.88 3.54 35.06
C TYR A 148 10.42 3.97 35.19
N ASN A 149 9.90 4.05 36.42
CA ASN A 149 8.50 4.32 36.73
C ASN A 149 7.51 3.36 36.03
N ILE A 150 7.95 2.18 35.67
CA ILE A 150 7.18 1.12 35.00
C ILE A 150 7.28 -0.17 35.82
N ASP A 151 6.13 -0.79 36.03
CA ASP A 151 6.04 -2.15 36.56
C ASP A 151 5.45 -3.05 35.47
N PRO A 152 6.21 -4.01 34.94
CA PRO A 152 5.72 -4.96 33.95
C PRO A 152 4.82 -6.00 34.65
N ILE A 153 3.56 -6.12 34.18
CA ILE A 153 2.57 -7.08 34.72
C ILE A 153 2.85 -8.49 34.22
N SER A 154 3.20 -8.58 32.94
CA SER A 154 3.60 -9.83 32.30
C SER A 154 4.72 -9.52 31.30
N ILE A 155 5.84 -10.20 31.44
CA ILE A 155 6.97 -10.06 30.55
C ILE A 155 7.09 -11.35 29.76
N GLY A 156 6.62 -11.30 28.52
CA GLY A 156 6.92 -12.31 27.52
C GLY A 156 8.08 -11.85 26.66
N LEU A 157 9.27 -11.60 27.26
CA LEU A 157 10.45 -11.19 26.46
C LEU A 157 10.76 -12.21 25.36
N ASP A 158 10.52 -13.48 25.65
CA ASP A 158 10.67 -14.56 24.68
C ASP A 158 9.67 -14.48 23.53
N THR A 159 8.49 -13.90 23.75
CA THR A 159 7.44 -13.76 22.72
C THR A 159 7.38 -12.35 22.14
N GLY A 160 7.94 -11.35 22.81
CA GLY A 160 7.90 -9.95 22.41
C GLY A 160 6.64 -9.20 22.85
N TYR A 161 5.80 -9.83 23.68
CA TYR A 161 4.59 -9.20 24.21
C TYR A 161 4.75 -8.84 25.69
N MET A 162 4.38 -7.63 26.06
CA MET A 162 4.46 -7.13 27.42
C MET A 162 3.23 -6.30 27.78
N ASN A 163 2.70 -6.47 29.01
CA ASN A 163 1.76 -5.52 29.61
C ASN A 163 2.46 -4.79 30.76
N TYR A 164 2.19 -3.51 30.91
CA TYR A 164 2.83 -2.68 31.94
C TYR A 164 1.87 -1.64 32.52
N TYR A 165 2.23 -1.11 33.69
CA TYR A 165 1.63 0.10 34.25
C TYR A 165 2.68 1.03 34.86
N LYS A 166 2.36 2.33 34.93
CA LYS A 166 3.19 3.31 35.65
C LYS A 166 3.02 3.12 37.15
N THR A 167 4.12 3.17 37.89
CA THR A 167 4.10 3.13 39.39
C THR A 167 3.69 4.47 39.98
N SER A 168 3.90 5.58 39.26
CA SER A 168 3.42 6.92 39.58
C SER A 168 2.85 7.61 38.33
N ALA A 169 1.61 8.08 38.39
CA ALA A 169 0.92 8.72 37.28
C ALA A 169 1.55 10.04 36.85
N ASP A 170 2.12 10.78 37.79
CA ASP A 170 2.68 12.14 37.56
C ASP A 170 4.14 12.12 37.08
N THR A 171 4.68 10.94 36.81
CA THR A 171 6.08 10.78 36.38
C THR A 171 6.13 10.07 35.03
N THR A 172 6.93 10.56 34.09
CA THR A 172 7.17 9.92 32.81
C THR A 172 7.75 8.50 33.03
N GLY A 173 7.24 7.53 32.29
CA GLY A 173 7.73 6.15 32.31
C GLY A 173 8.68 5.89 31.14
N THR A 174 9.71 5.06 31.37
CA THR A 174 10.65 4.64 30.33
C THR A 174 10.84 3.13 30.36
N ILE A 175 10.80 2.52 29.18
CA ILE A 175 11.11 1.10 28.95
C ILE A 175 12.31 1.06 28.01
N SER A 176 13.36 0.31 28.35
CA SER A 176 14.53 0.18 27.49
C SER A 176 14.94 -1.29 27.36
N PHE A 177 15.24 -1.72 26.13
CA PHE A 177 15.77 -3.05 25.83
C PHE A 177 17.10 -2.92 25.09
N THR A 178 18.06 -3.77 25.47
CA THR A 178 19.35 -3.83 24.81
C THR A 178 19.59 -5.23 24.25
N MET A 179 20.03 -5.31 23.01
CA MET A 179 20.34 -6.52 22.27
C MET A 179 21.60 -6.32 21.41
N SER A 180 22.08 -7.36 20.78
CA SER A 180 23.14 -7.27 19.77
C SER A 180 23.13 -8.51 18.87
N THR A 181 23.69 -8.40 17.67
CA THR A 181 23.90 -9.51 16.73
C THR A 181 25.18 -10.29 17.06
N GLU A 182 25.25 -11.56 16.64
CA GLU A 182 26.46 -12.39 16.75
C GLU A 182 27.42 -12.21 15.56
N LYS A 183 26.87 -11.80 14.41
CA LYS A 183 27.60 -11.49 13.17
C LYS A 183 27.08 -10.17 12.58
N ASP A 184 27.79 -9.59 11.62
CA ASP A 184 27.31 -8.40 10.90
C ASP A 184 26.05 -8.75 10.11
N GLN A 185 24.89 -8.21 10.52
CA GLN A 185 23.58 -8.54 9.94
C GLN A 185 22.70 -7.31 9.83
N ASN A 186 21.82 -7.30 8.83
CA ASN A 186 20.73 -6.33 8.77
C ASN A 186 19.72 -6.64 9.88
N VAL A 187 19.35 -5.63 10.65
CA VAL A 187 18.40 -5.74 11.77
C VAL A 187 17.17 -4.94 11.49
N TYR A 188 16.04 -5.50 11.85
CA TYR A 188 14.71 -4.90 11.72
C TYR A 188 14.02 -4.86 13.06
N LEU A 189 13.25 -3.80 13.29
CA LEU A 189 12.51 -3.56 14.52
C LEU A 189 11.04 -3.30 14.18
N PHE A 190 10.14 -3.80 15.02
CA PHE A 190 8.73 -3.42 15.02
C PHE A 190 8.30 -3.14 16.45
N VAL A 191 7.70 -1.97 16.68
CA VAL A 191 7.18 -1.53 17.99
C VAL A 191 5.76 -1.05 17.80
N GLU A 192 4.84 -1.66 18.54
CA GLU A 192 3.43 -1.32 18.55
C GLU A 192 2.94 -1.13 19.98
N SER A 193 2.43 0.04 20.30
CA SER A 193 1.81 0.35 21.57
C SER A 193 1.03 1.66 21.54
N SER A 194 -0.20 1.63 22.00
CA SER A 194 -0.99 2.85 22.20
C SER A 194 -0.43 3.76 23.32
N GLY A 195 0.42 3.20 24.19
CA GLY A 195 0.96 3.86 25.37
C GLY A 195 2.36 4.47 25.18
N ILE A 196 3.04 4.25 24.07
CA ILE A 196 4.38 4.80 23.79
C ILE A 196 4.25 6.11 23.01
N GLU A 197 5.00 7.15 23.41
CA GLU A 197 5.06 8.44 22.73
C GLU A 197 6.21 8.50 21.73
N ASP A 198 7.44 8.18 22.22
CA ASP A 198 8.67 8.24 21.43
C ASP A 198 9.47 6.94 21.55
N VAL A 199 10.12 6.58 20.47
CA VAL A 199 11.13 5.50 20.44
C VAL A 199 12.45 6.08 19.98
N LEU A 200 13.46 6.00 20.84
CA LEU A 200 14.85 6.33 20.53
C LEU A 200 15.63 5.03 20.36
N ILE A 201 16.23 4.84 19.18
CA ILE A 201 17.02 3.67 18.86
C ILE A 201 18.50 4.09 18.81
N SER A 202 19.36 3.41 19.56
CA SER A 202 20.79 3.64 19.54
C SER A 202 21.51 2.39 19.02
N VAL A 203 22.30 2.52 17.98
CA VAL A 203 23.15 1.48 17.42
C VAL A 203 24.62 1.92 17.58
N GLY A 204 25.26 1.44 18.64
CA GLY A 204 26.57 1.97 19.03
C GLY A 204 26.49 3.47 19.38
N TYR A 205 27.07 4.32 18.54
CA TYR A 205 27.05 5.79 18.72
C TYR A 205 26.03 6.51 17.85
N GLU A 206 25.38 5.81 16.93
CA GLU A 206 24.37 6.37 16.06
C GLU A 206 23.00 6.30 16.74
N GLN A 207 22.18 7.33 16.53
CA GLN A 207 20.85 7.42 17.12
C GLN A 207 19.80 7.74 16.06
N TYR A 208 18.67 7.05 16.15
CA TYR A 208 17.50 7.20 15.30
C TYR A 208 16.26 7.37 16.16
N SER A 209 15.31 8.17 15.74
CA SER A 209 14.01 8.27 16.40
C SER A 209 12.91 7.77 15.47
N GLN A 210 12.00 6.98 16.02
CA GLN A 210 10.82 6.49 15.34
C GLN A 210 9.58 7.20 15.88
N ASN A 211 8.71 7.64 14.96
CA ASN A 211 7.42 8.19 15.34
C ASN A 211 6.44 7.05 15.60
N THR A 212 5.97 6.92 16.84
CA THR A 212 5.04 5.87 17.28
C THR A 212 3.58 6.10 16.88
N SER A 213 3.25 7.23 16.27
CA SER A 213 1.93 7.41 15.64
C SER A 213 1.75 6.59 14.36
N ARG A 214 2.83 5.91 13.93
CA ARG A 214 2.87 5.06 12.74
C ARG A 214 3.62 3.78 13.08
N GLU A 215 2.91 2.68 13.07
CA GLU A 215 3.46 1.35 13.31
C GLU A 215 3.89 0.74 11.98
N TYR A 216 5.17 0.43 11.84
CA TYR A 216 5.73 -0.21 10.65
C TYR A 216 7.08 -0.87 10.97
N VAL A 217 7.51 -1.78 10.13
CA VAL A 217 8.85 -2.37 10.23
C VAL A 217 9.90 -1.28 9.97
N TYR A 218 10.83 -1.15 10.92
CA TYR A 218 11.93 -0.20 10.85
C TYR A 218 13.23 -0.93 10.51
N ASP A 219 13.90 -0.54 9.42
CA ASP A 219 15.18 -1.10 9.00
C ASP A 219 16.33 -0.34 9.70
N LEU A 220 17.09 -1.01 10.56
CA LEU A 220 18.25 -0.45 11.27
C LEU A 220 19.54 -0.52 10.44
N GLY A 221 19.49 -1.11 9.23
CA GLY A 221 20.66 -1.37 8.42
C GLY A 221 21.56 -2.46 9.00
N ILE A 222 22.81 -2.48 8.55
CA ILE A 222 23.80 -3.48 8.99
C ILE A 222 24.32 -3.12 10.37
N CYS A 223 23.92 -3.90 11.37
CA CYS A 223 24.47 -3.83 12.72
C CYS A 223 25.71 -4.72 12.83
N LYS A 224 26.82 -4.16 13.34
CA LYS A 224 28.06 -4.89 13.55
C LYS A 224 27.96 -5.87 14.69
N ALA A 225 28.62 -7.03 14.57
CA ALA A 225 28.68 -8.07 15.60
C ALA A 225 29.08 -7.49 16.97
N GLY A 226 28.27 -7.79 17.99
CA GLY A 226 28.49 -7.35 19.36
C GLY A 226 28.21 -5.88 19.64
N THR A 227 27.87 -5.07 18.64
CA THR A 227 27.48 -3.67 18.87
C THR A 227 26.14 -3.63 19.63
N PRO A 228 26.05 -2.88 20.75
CA PRO A 228 24.78 -2.73 21.44
C PRO A 228 23.76 -2.00 20.58
N ILE A 229 22.57 -2.57 20.51
CA ILE A 229 21.35 -1.96 19.94
C ILE A 229 20.44 -1.71 21.14
N THR A 230 20.22 -0.45 21.50
CA THR A 230 19.36 -0.06 22.61
C THR A 230 18.14 0.66 22.08
N VAL A 231 16.97 0.20 22.47
CA VAL A 231 15.69 0.80 22.12
C VAL A 231 15.05 1.33 23.39
N GLU A 232 14.97 2.66 23.49
CA GLU A 232 14.36 3.36 24.62
C GLU A 232 13.00 3.90 24.20
N MET A 233 11.98 3.58 24.97
CA MET A 233 10.58 3.89 24.70
C MET A 233 10.02 4.76 25.83
N THR A 234 9.55 5.96 25.47
CA THR A 234 8.94 6.91 26.42
C THR A 234 7.44 6.68 26.46
N VAL A 235 6.91 6.46 27.66
CA VAL A 235 5.46 6.26 27.88
C VAL A 235 4.76 7.60 27.95
N LYS A 236 3.62 7.74 27.25
CA LYS A 236 2.77 8.93 27.23
C LYS A 236 2.36 9.36 28.65
N ASP A 237 2.28 10.64 28.90
CA ASP A 237 1.97 11.16 30.21
C ASP A 237 0.56 10.84 30.70
N ASP A 238 -0.40 10.78 29.80
CA ASP A 238 -1.82 10.49 30.07
C ASP A 238 -2.15 8.98 30.14
N ILE A 239 -1.19 8.09 29.85
CA ILE A 239 -1.37 6.64 29.86
C ILE A 239 -0.77 6.04 31.12
N ASN A 240 -1.58 5.35 31.91
CA ASN A 240 -1.14 4.66 33.12
C ASN A 240 -0.85 3.16 32.93
N SER A 241 -1.45 2.53 31.93
CA SER A 241 -1.19 1.13 31.58
C SER A 241 -1.46 0.88 30.10
N ALA A 242 -0.67 0.03 29.47
CA ALA A 242 -0.85 -0.38 28.09
C ALA A 242 -0.18 -1.74 27.83
N SER A 243 -0.42 -2.27 26.62
CA SER A 243 0.36 -3.36 26.04
C SER A 243 1.46 -2.81 25.15
N LEU A 244 2.52 -3.58 24.99
CA LEU A 244 3.65 -3.33 24.11
C LEU A 244 3.96 -4.60 23.33
N ASN A 245 3.95 -4.51 22.01
CA ASN A 245 4.51 -5.50 21.09
C ASN A 245 5.89 -4.99 20.66
N PHE A 246 6.92 -5.78 20.93
CA PHE A 246 8.32 -5.44 20.63
C PHE A 246 8.99 -6.61 19.93
N PHE A 247 9.33 -6.44 18.68
CA PHE A 247 9.94 -7.47 17.86
C PHE A 247 11.21 -6.94 17.22
N ALA A 248 12.34 -7.58 17.49
CA ALA A 248 13.65 -7.28 16.90
C ALA A 248 14.22 -8.54 16.25
N TYR A 249 14.50 -8.46 14.96
CA TYR A 249 14.92 -9.59 14.15
C TYR A 249 16.12 -9.24 13.29
N ALA A 250 16.99 -10.22 13.09
CA ALA A 250 18.11 -10.12 12.15
C ALA A 250 17.84 -10.99 10.92
N LEU A 251 18.19 -10.48 9.74
CA LEU A 251 18.14 -11.23 8.48
C LEU A 251 19.26 -12.27 8.44
N ASP A 252 18.94 -13.49 8.03
CA ASP A 252 19.92 -14.47 7.61
C ASP A 252 20.17 -14.36 6.10
N ASP A 253 21.24 -13.68 5.73
CA ASP A 253 21.58 -13.38 4.33
C ASP A 253 21.69 -14.67 3.48
N GLU A 254 22.29 -15.74 4.03
CA GLU A 254 22.49 -17.00 3.31
C GLU A 254 21.17 -17.71 3.01
N LYS A 255 20.29 -17.79 4.00
CA LYS A 255 18.95 -18.36 3.84
C LYS A 255 18.10 -17.56 2.88
N PHE A 256 18.20 -16.23 2.96
CA PHE A 256 17.47 -15.35 2.06
C PHE A 256 17.94 -15.53 0.60
N GLU A 257 19.24 -15.55 0.36
CA GLU A 257 19.80 -15.78 -0.97
C GLU A 257 19.41 -17.15 -1.53
N GLU A 258 19.49 -18.21 -0.72
CA GLU A 258 19.07 -19.56 -1.13
C GLU A 258 17.58 -19.58 -1.55
N GLY A 259 16.72 -18.98 -0.75
CA GLY A 259 15.29 -18.93 -1.07
C GLY A 259 14.97 -18.05 -2.28
N TYR A 260 15.65 -16.92 -2.40
CA TYR A 260 15.52 -16.06 -3.58
C TYR A 260 15.90 -16.81 -4.87
N GLU A 261 17.01 -17.55 -4.89
CA GLU A 261 17.42 -18.32 -6.06
C GLU A 261 16.38 -19.38 -6.46
N LYS A 262 15.76 -20.07 -5.47
CA LYS A 262 14.66 -20.99 -5.73
C LYS A 262 13.47 -20.28 -6.41
N LEU A 263 13.03 -19.13 -5.87
CA LEU A 263 11.93 -18.37 -6.42
C LEU A 263 12.26 -17.78 -7.80
N ASN A 264 13.46 -17.25 -7.95
CA ASN A 264 13.94 -16.66 -9.20
C ASN A 264 14.05 -17.68 -10.35
N SER A 265 14.34 -18.96 -10.04
CA SER A 265 14.38 -20.02 -11.04
C SER A 265 13.01 -20.25 -11.71
N GLY A 266 11.92 -20.03 -10.99
CA GLY A 266 10.52 -20.11 -11.46
C GLY A 266 9.91 -18.76 -11.87
N ALA A 267 10.72 -17.72 -12.04
CA ALA A 267 10.26 -16.37 -12.33
C ALA A 267 9.63 -16.25 -13.74
N LEU A 268 8.56 -15.47 -13.85
CA LEU A 268 7.91 -15.17 -15.11
C LEU A 268 8.82 -14.31 -16.01
N ASN A 269 9.18 -14.85 -17.16
CA ASN A 269 9.78 -14.04 -18.23
C ASN A 269 8.66 -13.32 -18.97
N ILE A 270 8.55 -12.00 -18.76
CA ILE A 270 7.45 -11.18 -19.26
C ILE A 270 7.67 -10.84 -20.72
N ASP A 271 6.76 -11.24 -21.60
CA ASP A 271 6.74 -10.90 -23.03
C ASP A 271 6.02 -9.56 -23.27
N SER A 272 4.90 -9.33 -22.55
CA SER A 272 4.09 -8.12 -22.67
C SER A 272 3.47 -7.76 -21.33
N PHE A 273 3.43 -6.46 -21.02
CA PHE A 273 2.83 -5.90 -19.83
C PHE A 273 2.01 -4.66 -20.15
N THR A 274 0.73 -4.69 -19.78
CA THR A 274 -0.19 -3.54 -19.82
C THR A 274 -0.98 -3.52 -18.51
N ASP A 275 -1.74 -2.46 -18.26
CA ASP A 275 -2.57 -2.32 -17.05
C ASP A 275 -3.65 -3.41 -16.91
N THR A 276 -3.99 -4.10 -17.98
CA THR A 276 -5.08 -5.10 -17.99
C THR A 276 -4.68 -6.45 -18.56
N GLU A 277 -3.48 -6.58 -19.11
CA GLU A 277 -3.02 -7.83 -19.70
C GLU A 277 -1.52 -8.03 -19.49
N ILE A 278 -1.15 -9.20 -18.98
CA ILE A 278 0.24 -9.63 -18.76
C ILE A 278 0.41 -10.97 -19.46
N THR A 279 1.45 -11.11 -20.28
CA THR A 279 1.81 -12.38 -20.92
C THR A 279 3.28 -12.68 -20.69
N GLY A 280 3.60 -13.96 -20.60
CA GLY A 280 4.97 -14.42 -20.44
C GLY A 280 5.08 -15.94 -20.37
N THR A 281 6.29 -16.39 -20.11
CA THR A 281 6.63 -17.79 -19.93
C THR A 281 7.35 -18.00 -18.61
N LEU A 282 7.13 -19.14 -17.97
CA LEU A 282 7.83 -19.55 -16.76
C LEU A 282 8.15 -21.04 -16.80
N ASN A 283 9.04 -21.48 -15.92
CA ASN A 283 9.37 -22.89 -15.77
C ASN A 283 9.17 -23.31 -14.31
N ALA A 284 8.17 -24.16 -14.07
CA ALA A 284 7.93 -24.74 -12.77
C ALA A 284 8.82 -25.99 -12.60
N SER A 285 9.67 -26.02 -11.59
CA SER A 285 10.53 -27.18 -11.31
C SER A 285 9.74 -28.38 -10.79
N GLU A 286 8.60 -28.14 -10.17
CA GLU A 286 7.69 -29.12 -9.58
C GLU A 286 6.25 -28.60 -9.64
N ASP A 287 5.27 -29.47 -9.29
CA ASP A 287 3.90 -29.03 -9.13
C ASP A 287 3.78 -28.04 -7.98
N GLY A 288 3.16 -26.88 -8.22
CA GLY A 288 3.10 -25.81 -7.25
C GLY A 288 2.07 -24.75 -7.58
N ILE A 289 2.36 -23.53 -7.16
CA ILE A 289 1.52 -22.34 -7.39
C ILE A 289 2.32 -21.30 -8.14
N ILE A 290 1.76 -20.72 -9.18
CA ILE A 290 2.20 -19.42 -9.69
C ILE A 290 1.69 -18.37 -8.71
N TYR A 291 2.57 -17.87 -7.86
CA TYR A 291 2.30 -16.75 -7.00
C TYR A 291 2.33 -15.45 -7.80
N THR A 292 1.47 -14.50 -7.45
CA THR A 292 1.54 -13.15 -8.02
C THR A 292 1.43 -12.09 -6.93
N SER A 293 2.07 -10.92 -7.13
CA SER A 293 1.84 -9.72 -6.32
C SER A 293 0.58 -8.94 -6.74
N ILE A 294 -0.31 -9.59 -7.48
CA ILE A 294 -1.57 -9.03 -7.98
C ILE A 294 -2.67 -9.29 -6.94
N PRO A 295 -3.50 -8.29 -6.58
CA PRO A 295 -4.68 -8.51 -5.74
C PRO A 295 -5.65 -9.52 -6.37
N TYR A 296 -6.17 -10.43 -5.54
CA TYR A 296 -7.19 -11.39 -5.97
C TYR A 296 -8.49 -10.68 -6.32
N ASP A 297 -8.99 -10.89 -7.52
CA ASP A 297 -10.30 -10.41 -7.99
C ASP A 297 -10.89 -11.34 -9.04
N ASP A 298 -12.20 -11.59 -8.98
CA ASP A 298 -12.90 -12.47 -9.97
C ASP A 298 -12.92 -11.89 -11.40
N GLY A 299 -12.47 -10.66 -11.61
CA GLY A 299 -12.31 -10.04 -12.92
C GLY A 299 -11.09 -10.56 -13.70
N TRP A 300 -10.19 -11.26 -13.01
CA TRP A 300 -9.05 -11.91 -13.65
C TRP A 300 -9.47 -13.18 -14.40
N LYS A 301 -9.07 -13.29 -15.64
CA LYS A 301 -9.10 -14.48 -16.47
C LYS A 301 -7.68 -14.92 -16.76
N ILE A 302 -7.36 -16.13 -16.42
CA ILE A 302 -6.02 -16.69 -16.56
C ILE A 302 -6.04 -17.78 -17.61
N THR A 303 -5.06 -17.76 -18.50
CA THR A 303 -4.85 -18.77 -19.52
C THR A 303 -3.48 -19.39 -19.32
N LEU A 304 -3.41 -20.71 -19.22
CA LEU A 304 -2.19 -21.49 -19.12
C LEU A 304 -2.10 -22.40 -20.35
N ASP A 305 -1.04 -22.30 -21.13
CA ASP A 305 -0.80 -23.05 -22.38
C ASP A 305 -1.96 -22.97 -23.38
N GLY A 306 -2.54 -21.75 -23.52
CA GLY A 306 -3.65 -21.48 -24.41
C GLY A 306 -5.02 -21.96 -23.92
N LYS A 307 -5.12 -22.52 -22.71
CA LYS A 307 -6.38 -22.98 -22.11
C LYS A 307 -6.74 -22.09 -20.92
N GLU A 308 -8.02 -21.75 -20.80
CA GLU A 308 -8.52 -21.01 -19.63
C GLU A 308 -8.43 -21.90 -18.39
N VAL A 309 -7.86 -21.34 -17.31
CA VAL A 309 -7.70 -22.03 -16.02
C VAL A 309 -9.06 -22.14 -15.33
N ALA A 310 -9.36 -23.33 -14.78
CA ALA A 310 -10.59 -23.56 -14.03
C ALA A 310 -10.60 -22.71 -12.74
N LYS A 311 -11.79 -22.30 -12.28
CA LYS A 311 -11.92 -21.49 -11.06
C LYS A 311 -11.33 -22.16 -9.81
N ASP A 312 -11.43 -23.46 -9.70
CA ASP A 312 -10.91 -24.24 -8.57
C ASP A 312 -9.37 -24.33 -8.55
N ASP A 313 -8.72 -23.94 -9.65
CA ASP A 313 -7.27 -23.86 -9.78
C ASP A 313 -6.74 -22.43 -9.60
N ILE A 314 -7.63 -21.45 -9.40
CA ILE A 314 -7.31 -20.08 -9.01
C ILE A 314 -7.49 -19.97 -7.50
N VAL A 315 -6.45 -19.57 -6.79
CA VAL A 315 -6.43 -19.51 -5.33
C VAL A 315 -6.17 -18.09 -4.83
N ALA A 316 -6.74 -17.75 -3.66
CA ALA A 316 -6.43 -16.51 -2.96
C ALA A 316 -5.34 -16.83 -1.93
N ILE A 317 -4.12 -16.38 -2.19
CA ILE A 317 -2.97 -16.55 -1.28
C ILE A 317 -3.07 -15.50 -0.18
N GLY A 318 -3.02 -15.92 1.10
CA GLY A 318 -3.24 -15.03 2.23
C GLY A 318 -4.55 -14.25 2.08
N ASP A 319 -5.59 -14.89 1.52
CA ASP A 319 -6.91 -14.26 1.26
C ASP A 319 -6.88 -12.99 0.41
N ALA A 320 -5.73 -12.53 -0.08
CA ALA A 320 -5.53 -11.22 -0.67
C ALA A 320 -4.87 -11.21 -2.06
N LEU A 321 -4.01 -12.18 -2.36
CA LEU A 321 -3.21 -12.19 -3.58
C LEU A 321 -3.62 -13.33 -4.52
N LEU A 322 -3.47 -13.08 -5.82
CA LEU A 322 -3.84 -14.04 -6.85
C LEU A 322 -2.78 -15.14 -7.00
N GLY A 323 -3.19 -16.38 -6.89
CA GLY A 323 -2.38 -17.56 -7.19
C GLY A 323 -3.04 -18.50 -8.19
N VAL A 324 -2.25 -19.31 -8.90
CA VAL A 324 -2.71 -20.27 -9.90
C VAL A 324 -1.98 -21.58 -9.74
N LYS A 325 -2.69 -22.69 -9.64
CA LYS A 325 -2.08 -24.01 -9.64
C LYS A 325 -1.38 -24.31 -10.97
N VAL A 326 -0.17 -24.85 -10.89
CA VAL A 326 0.65 -25.20 -12.05
C VAL A 326 1.31 -26.55 -11.85
N SER A 327 1.42 -27.33 -12.91
CA SER A 327 2.21 -28.57 -12.92
C SER A 327 3.69 -28.27 -13.21
N ALA A 328 4.56 -29.23 -12.94
CA ALA A 328 5.96 -29.14 -13.36
C ALA A 328 6.08 -29.00 -14.89
N GLY A 329 6.99 -28.13 -15.34
CA GLY A 329 7.26 -27.91 -16.75
C GLY A 329 7.32 -26.44 -17.16
N SER A 330 7.49 -26.23 -18.46
CA SER A 330 7.48 -24.88 -19.06
C SER A 330 6.08 -24.53 -19.50
N HIS A 331 5.61 -23.35 -19.10
CA HIS A 331 4.26 -22.88 -19.34
C HIS A 331 4.24 -21.49 -19.95
N SER A 332 3.29 -21.26 -20.88
CA SER A 332 2.91 -19.92 -21.31
C SER A 332 1.73 -19.43 -20.48
N VAL A 333 1.83 -18.24 -19.93
CA VAL A 333 0.84 -17.67 -19.01
C VAL A 333 0.31 -16.35 -19.55
N LYS A 334 -1.00 -16.19 -19.45
CA LYS A 334 -1.68 -14.92 -19.74
C LYS A 334 -2.65 -14.58 -18.63
N PHE A 335 -2.48 -13.42 -18.04
CA PHE A 335 -3.42 -12.79 -17.12
C PHE A 335 -4.16 -11.68 -17.86
N LYS A 336 -5.49 -11.67 -17.81
CA LYS A 336 -6.31 -10.62 -18.42
C LYS A 336 -7.37 -10.15 -17.43
N TYR A 337 -7.39 -8.87 -17.14
CA TYR A 337 -8.33 -8.26 -16.22
C TYR A 337 -9.48 -7.58 -16.95
N THR A 338 -10.69 -7.77 -16.45
CA THR A 338 -11.88 -7.05 -16.89
C THR A 338 -12.72 -6.72 -15.64
N PRO A 339 -12.90 -5.42 -15.31
CA PRO A 339 -13.67 -5.03 -14.13
C PRO A 339 -15.08 -5.61 -14.14
N ARG A 340 -15.53 -6.12 -12.98
CA ARG A 340 -16.89 -6.64 -12.82
C ARG A 340 -17.93 -5.59 -13.21
N GLY A 341 -18.97 -6.02 -13.87
CA GLY A 341 -20.08 -5.14 -14.26
C GLY A 341 -19.79 -4.18 -15.40
N MET A 342 -18.52 -4.04 -15.87
CA MET A 342 -18.17 -3.12 -16.96
C MET A 342 -18.95 -3.44 -18.25
N MET A 343 -19.01 -4.69 -18.65
CA MET A 343 -19.75 -5.12 -19.85
C MET A 343 -21.25 -4.91 -19.69
N LEU A 344 -21.78 -5.22 -18.50
CA LEU A 344 -23.21 -4.98 -18.18
C LEU A 344 -23.54 -3.49 -18.20
N GLY A 345 -22.72 -2.66 -17.53
CA GLY A 345 -22.88 -1.21 -17.51
C GLY A 345 -22.76 -0.59 -18.90
N LEU A 346 -21.82 -1.05 -19.72
CA LEU A 346 -21.70 -0.62 -21.12
C LEU A 346 -22.95 -0.97 -21.93
N GLY A 347 -23.50 -2.19 -21.76
CA GLY A 347 -24.74 -2.62 -22.39
C GLY A 347 -25.94 -1.75 -21.99
N ILE A 348 -26.10 -1.48 -20.69
CA ILE A 348 -27.19 -0.59 -20.17
C ILE A 348 -27.03 0.83 -20.75
N SER A 349 -25.81 1.36 -20.74
CA SER A 349 -25.52 2.70 -21.28
C SER A 349 -25.83 2.80 -22.78
N ALA A 350 -25.47 1.78 -23.57
CA ALA A 350 -25.76 1.72 -24.99
C ALA A 350 -27.27 1.68 -25.25
N VAL A 351 -28.01 0.84 -24.55
CA VAL A 351 -29.48 0.76 -24.65
C VAL A 351 -30.13 2.09 -24.29
N THR A 352 -29.69 2.71 -23.19
CA THR A 352 -30.21 4.02 -22.75
C THR A 352 -29.95 5.11 -23.81
N ALA A 353 -28.76 5.14 -24.37
CA ALA A 353 -28.43 6.07 -25.45
C ALA A 353 -29.33 5.89 -26.69
N LEU A 354 -29.58 4.65 -27.10
CA LEU A 354 -30.48 4.35 -28.20
C LEU A 354 -31.91 4.80 -27.93
N ILE A 355 -32.44 4.59 -26.71
CA ILE A 355 -33.73 5.05 -26.28
C ILE A 355 -33.83 6.59 -26.35
N LEU A 356 -32.82 7.29 -25.83
CA LEU A 356 -32.78 8.76 -25.86
C LEU A 356 -32.74 9.30 -27.29
N ILE A 357 -31.98 8.71 -28.19
CA ILE A 357 -31.93 9.04 -29.59
C ILE A 357 -33.32 8.84 -30.23
N ALA A 358 -33.94 7.68 -29.97
CA ALA A 358 -35.28 7.39 -30.49
C ALA A 358 -36.33 8.42 -30.01
N VAL A 359 -36.32 8.76 -28.71
CA VAL A 359 -37.22 9.79 -28.12
C VAL A 359 -36.97 11.17 -28.78
N ALA A 360 -35.67 11.56 -28.93
CA ALA A 360 -35.33 12.83 -29.56
C ALA A 360 -35.85 12.92 -31.01
N VAL A 361 -35.71 11.83 -31.79
CA VAL A 361 -36.23 11.76 -33.17
C VAL A 361 -37.75 11.83 -33.19
N LEU A 362 -38.43 11.14 -32.28
CA LEU A 362 -39.90 11.18 -32.19
C LEU A 362 -40.40 12.58 -31.79
N LEU A 363 -39.74 13.23 -30.85
CA LEU A 363 -40.09 14.61 -30.44
C LEU A 363 -39.86 15.60 -31.59
N LYS A 364 -38.77 15.45 -32.34
CA LYS A 364 -38.48 16.27 -33.53
C LYS A 364 -39.58 16.08 -34.59
N LYS A 365 -39.95 14.83 -34.93
CA LYS A 365 -41.06 14.54 -35.86
C LYS A 365 -42.39 15.12 -35.39
N ARG A 366 -42.70 15.09 -34.10
CA ARG A 366 -43.92 15.70 -33.52
C ARG A 366 -43.89 17.22 -33.64
N LYS A 367 -42.74 17.87 -33.50
CA LYS A 367 -42.59 19.32 -33.66
C LYS A 367 -42.76 19.73 -35.13
N ASP A 368 -42.18 18.97 -36.04
CA ASP A 368 -42.28 19.24 -37.49
C ASP A 368 -43.69 19.00 -38.04
N ASN A 369 -44.48 18.12 -37.43
CA ASN A 369 -45.90 17.81 -37.80
C ASN A 369 -46.95 18.69 -37.10
N ARG A 370 -46.56 19.69 -36.29
CA ARG A 370 -47.54 20.64 -35.73
C ARG A 370 -48.02 21.58 -36.86
N PRO A 371 -49.39 21.69 -37.10
CA PRO A 371 -49.89 22.66 -38.03
C PRO A 371 -49.45 24.05 -37.59
N GLN A 372 -48.88 24.81 -38.51
CA GLN A 372 -48.54 26.21 -38.28
C GLN A 372 -49.85 26.95 -37.92
N PRO A 373 -49.85 27.81 -36.87
CA PRO A 373 -51.01 28.65 -36.63
C PRO A 373 -51.20 29.55 -37.83
N VAL A 374 -52.38 29.41 -38.47
CA VAL A 374 -52.84 30.32 -39.51
C VAL A 374 -52.98 31.68 -38.84
N LEU A 375 -52.10 32.61 -39.13
CA LEU A 375 -52.27 34.02 -38.78
C LEU A 375 -53.51 34.52 -39.57
N ALA A 376 -54.63 34.66 -38.86
CA ALA A 376 -55.82 35.37 -39.38
C ALA A 376 -55.40 36.82 -39.67
N ALA A 377 -55.44 37.21 -40.95
CA ALA A 377 -55.24 38.57 -41.37
C ALA A 377 -56.40 39.41 -40.73
N SER A 378 -56.06 40.26 -39.76
CA SER A 378 -56.95 41.30 -39.30
C SER A 378 -56.82 42.55 -40.16
N GLU A 379 -57.91 42.92 -40.78
CA GLU A 379 -58.06 44.13 -41.56
C GLU A 379 -57.71 45.39 -40.77
N ASN A 380 -57.10 46.32 -41.50
CA ASN A 380 -56.83 47.69 -41.13
C ASN A 380 -58.05 48.48 -40.74
N VAL A 381 -58.01 49.06 -39.53
CA VAL A 381 -58.81 50.33 -39.28
C VAL A 381 -57.80 51.34 -38.72
N ALA A 382 -57.56 52.36 -39.52
CA ALA A 382 -56.81 53.55 -39.15
C ALA A 382 -57.64 54.44 -38.25
N ALA A 383 -57.11 54.93 -37.15
CA ALA A 383 -57.46 56.22 -36.57
C ALA A 383 -56.35 56.77 -35.72
N ASP A 384 -55.97 57.89 -36.07
CA ASP A 384 -55.13 58.98 -35.61
C ASP A 384 -55.09 59.25 -34.10
N THR A 385 -54.00 59.89 -33.75
CA THR A 385 -53.74 60.94 -32.77
C THR A 385 -52.89 60.59 -31.52
N ALA A 386 -51.70 61.19 -31.56
CA ALA A 386 -51.11 62.07 -30.58
C ALA A 386 -50.45 61.52 -29.28
N SER A 387 -49.21 61.71 -29.29
CA SER A 387 -48.27 62.38 -28.31
C SER A 387 -47.92 61.71 -26.96
N SER A 388 -46.68 61.72 -26.84
CA SER A 388 -45.85 62.12 -25.64
C SER A 388 -45.38 61.02 -24.68
N ASP A 389 -44.10 61.04 -24.64
CA ASP A 389 -43.17 61.02 -23.50
C ASP A 389 -42.88 59.72 -22.71
N THR A 390 -41.65 59.42 -22.89
CA THR A 390 -40.63 59.03 -21.87
C THR A 390 -40.85 57.85 -20.93
N ALA A 391 -39.99 56.87 -21.01
CA ALA A 391 -38.98 56.57 -20.03
C ALA A 391 -38.43 55.15 -20.24
N GLU A 392 -37.14 55.08 -20.29
CA GLU A 392 -36.30 53.89 -20.20
C GLU A 392 -36.58 53.09 -18.92
N ALA A 393 -36.53 51.77 -19.01
CA ALA A 393 -35.99 50.93 -17.96
C ALA A 393 -35.53 49.59 -18.54
N ASP A 394 -34.24 49.49 -18.62
CA ASP A 394 -33.41 48.33 -18.77
C ASP A 394 -33.65 47.36 -17.60
N SER A 395 -33.80 46.09 -17.85
CA SER A 395 -33.61 45.05 -16.84
C SER A 395 -33.03 43.76 -17.43
N THR A 396 -31.74 43.76 -17.51
CA THR A 396 -30.94 42.54 -17.63
C THR A 396 -30.97 41.76 -16.33
N CYS A 397 -31.49 40.57 -16.37
CA CYS A 397 -31.41 39.61 -15.26
C CYS A 397 -30.16 38.76 -15.46
N SER A 398 -29.10 39.07 -14.68
CA SER A 398 -27.89 38.25 -14.51
C SER A 398 -27.99 37.50 -13.19
N SER A 399 -27.87 36.21 -13.24
CA SER A 399 -27.81 35.36 -12.05
C SER A 399 -26.35 35.17 -11.65
N ASP A 400 -25.90 35.87 -10.64
CA ASP A 400 -24.60 35.67 -9.98
C ASP A 400 -24.71 34.63 -8.89
N ILE A 401 -23.88 33.63 -8.99
CA ILE A 401 -23.59 32.67 -7.94
C ILE A 401 -22.52 33.28 -7.04
N VAL A 402 -22.87 33.49 -5.78
CA VAL A 402 -21.99 34.03 -4.74
C VAL A 402 -21.07 32.88 -4.26
N ALA A 403 -19.77 33.06 -4.45
CA ALA A 403 -18.73 32.37 -3.72
C ALA A 403 -18.37 33.17 -2.47
N THR A 404 -18.52 32.58 -1.31
CA THR A 404 -18.05 33.19 -0.05
C THR A 404 -16.60 32.80 0.20
N ASP A 405 -15.73 33.78 0.11
CA ASP A 405 -14.35 33.79 0.55
C ASP A 405 -14.33 34.37 1.97
N GLU A 406 -13.82 33.63 2.94
CA GLU A 406 -13.45 34.16 4.25
C GLU A 406 -11.96 33.93 4.49
N SER A 407 -11.18 34.90 4.04
CA SER A 407 -9.85 35.17 4.58
C SER A 407 -9.91 36.46 5.37
N LYS A 408 -9.65 36.43 6.66
CA LYS A 408 -8.94 37.54 7.33
C LYS A 408 -8.14 37.09 8.53
N ALA A 409 -6.87 37.29 8.33
CA ALA A 409 -5.79 37.42 9.27
C ALA A 409 -6.13 38.21 10.54
N ASP A 410 -5.52 37.81 11.64
CA ASP A 410 -5.06 38.81 12.60
C ASP A 410 -3.61 38.53 13.00
N LYS A 411 -2.81 39.59 12.88
CA LYS A 411 -1.43 39.70 13.30
C LYS A 411 -1.42 40.35 14.68
N SER A 412 -0.64 39.79 15.57
CA SER A 412 0.20 40.49 16.58
C SER A 412 0.45 39.54 17.74
N ASN A 413 1.54 39.33 18.33
CA ASN A 413 2.65 40.20 18.65
C ASN A 413 3.74 39.36 19.33
N LYS A 414 4.94 39.62 19.00
CA LYS A 414 6.25 39.64 19.65
C LYS A 414 6.40 39.30 21.13
N THR A 415 7.58 38.70 21.37
CA THR A 415 8.51 38.77 22.54
C THR A 415 8.17 37.80 23.68
N GLU A 416 9.03 36.86 23.99
CA GLU A 416 10.45 36.84 24.35
C GLU A 416 11.06 35.44 24.11
#